data_a77038a17fc485772a25b5c6cfa534dd
#
_entry.id   a77038a17fc485772a25b5c6cfa534dd
#
_cell.length_a   1.000
_cell.length_b   1.000
_cell.length_c   1.000
_cell.angle_alpha   90.00
_cell.angle_beta   90.00
_cell.angle_gamma   90.00
#
_symmetry.space_group_name_H-M   'P 1'
#
loop_
_entity.id
_entity.type
_entity.pdbx_description
1 polymer ?
#
loop_
_entity_poly.entity_id
_entity_poly.type
_entity_poly.pdbx_seq_one_letter_code
_entity_poly.pdbx_strand_id
1 'polypeptide(L)'
;KYYLSIFYGIEFVVGVFGNTVVVFGYLFCLKNWNSSNIYLFNLSISDLAFLCTLPMLIRSYSHGKWIYGDVLCISNRYVLHANLYTSILFLTFISIDRYLLMKHPFREHFLQRKEFAILISLAIWVLVTLELLPILPLINPDLAANGTNCIDYASSGDPHNSLIYSMCLTFLGFLIPLLVMCFFYFKIALFLKQRSRQLATALPLEKPLTLVIMAVVIFSVLFTPYHIMRNVRIASRLEEWKEYQCTQVVINSFYIVTRPLAFLNSTINPVFYFLLGDHFREMLMSKLRYQWKFLTSFRR
;
A
#
# COMPACT_ATOMS: atom_id res chain seq x y z
N LYS A 1 14.09 19.80 -2.63
CA LYS A 1 15.18 18.84 -2.54
C LYS A 1 15.10 18.03 -1.24
N TYR A 2 14.99 18.66 -0.08
CA TYR A 2 14.98 17.96 1.22
C TYR A 2 13.65 17.30 1.59
N TYR A 3 12.53 17.77 1.03
CA TYR A 3 11.19 17.24 1.33
C TYR A 3 11.10 15.72 1.17
N LEU A 4 11.41 15.18 -0.02
CA LEU A 4 11.34 13.73 -0.27
C LEU A 4 12.29 12.93 0.61
N SER A 5 13.50 13.42 0.84
CA SER A 5 14.49 12.72 1.67
C SER A 5 14.04 12.60 3.13
N ILE A 6 13.44 13.66 3.68
CA ILE A 6 12.94 13.66 5.07
C ILE A 6 11.73 12.74 5.21
N PHE A 7 10.72 12.88 4.32
CA PHE A 7 9.53 12.03 4.39
C PHE A 7 9.85 10.56 4.20
N TYR A 8 10.63 10.21 3.18
CA TYR A 8 11.05 8.82 2.97
C TYR A 8 11.95 8.29 4.10
N GLY A 9 12.72 9.14 4.76
CA GLY A 9 13.49 8.76 5.94
C GLY A 9 12.59 8.37 7.12
N ILE A 10 11.55 9.12 7.38
CA ILE A 10 10.55 8.81 8.41
C ILE A 10 9.79 7.53 8.04
N GLU A 11 9.31 7.43 6.80
CA GLU A 11 8.61 6.24 6.30
C GLU A 11 9.48 4.98 6.42
N PHE A 12 10.76 5.08 6.09
CA PHE A 12 11.70 3.97 6.23
C PHE A 12 11.82 3.50 7.68
N VAL A 13 12.13 4.38 8.61
CA VAL A 13 12.36 4.00 10.01
C VAL A 13 11.10 3.42 10.65
N VAL A 14 9.99 4.14 10.56
CA VAL A 14 8.72 3.74 11.19
C VAL A 14 8.12 2.52 10.48
N GLY A 15 8.15 2.53 9.14
CA GLY A 15 7.57 1.47 8.34
C GLY A 15 8.33 0.15 8.44
N VAL A 16 9.66 0.17 8.37
CA VAL A 16 10.48 -1.05 8.54
C VAL A 16 10.28 -1.64 9.93
N PHE A 17 10.32 -0.82 10.97
CA PHE A 17 10.07 -1.30 12.34
C PHE A 17 8.68 -1.93 12.46
N GLY A 18 7.63 -1.22 12.07
CA GLY A 18 6.25 -1.70 12.19
C GLY A 18 5.98 -2.98 11.39
N ASN A 19 6.37 -3.03 10.12
CA ASN A 19 6.14 -4.20 9.27
C ASN A 19 7.02 -5.40 9.70
N THR A 20 8.23 -5.18 10.19
CA THR A 20 9.08 -6.25 10.72
C THR A 20 8.44 -6.89 11.95
N VAL A 21 7.90 -6.09 12.88
CA VAL A 21 7.17 -6.60 14.05
C VAL A 21 5.95 -7.43 13.62
N VAL A 22 5.21 -6.97 12.61
CA VAL A 22 4.04 -7.69 12.07
C VAL A 22 4.46 -9.03 11.45
N VAL A 23 5.45 -9.03 10.56
CA VAL A 23 5.94 -10.25 9.89
C VAL A 23 6.48 -11.25 10.93
N PHE A 24 7.26 -10.78 11.89
CA PHE A 24 7.78 -11.62 12.98
C PHE A 24 6.64 -12.22 13.81
N GLY A 25 5.63 -11.41 14.15
CA GLY A 25 4.43 -11.88 14.86
C GLY A 25 3.68 -12.97 14.10
N TYR A 26 3.50 -12.82 12.80
CA TYR A 26 2.85 -13.85 11.97
C TYR A 26 3.67 -15.13 11.87
N LEU A 27 4.97 -15.04 11.65
CA LEU A 27 5.82 -16.22 11.47
C LEU A 27 6.05 -17.01 12.76
N PHE A 28 6.27 -16.33 13.87
CA PHE A 28 6.71 -16.98 15.12
C PHE A 28 5.63 -17.09 16.19
N CYS A 29 4.55 -16.32 16.08
CA CYS A 29 3.50 -16.31 17.08
C CYS A 29 2.21 -16.96 16.63
N LEU A 30 1.90 -16.91 15.32
CA LEU A 30 0.64 -17.40 14.79
C LEU A 30 0.72 -18.92 14.53
N LYS A 31 -0.17 -19.69 15.19
CA LYS A 31 -0.25 -21.15 14.99
C LYS A 31 -1.19 -21.52 13.85
N ASN A 32 -2.32 -20.81 13.75
CA ASN A 32 -3.36 -21.09 12.77
C ASN A 32 -3.54 -19.90 11.83
N TRP A 33 -3.35 -20.13 10.55
CA TRP A 33 -3.49 -19.12 9.50
C TRP A 33 -4.90 -19.17 8.92
N ASN A 34 -5.57 -18.03 8.88
CA ASN A 34 -6.82 -17.81 8.16
C ASN A 34 -6.59 -16.91 6.93
N SER A 35 -7.62 -16.71 6.11
CA SER A 35 -7.57 -15.88 4.91
C SER A 35 -7.08 -14.46 5.18
N SER A 36 -7.63 -13.78 6.18
CA SER A 36 -7.21 -12.42 6.56
C SER A 36 -5.74 -12.35 6.91
N ASN A 37 -5.22 -13.31 7.68
CA ASN A 37 -3.81 -13.34 8.09
C ASN A 37 -2.88 -13.52 6.88
N ILE A 38 -3.28 -14.33 5.89
CA ILE A 38 -2.52 -14.53 4.65
C ILE A 38 -2.44 -13.22 3.86
N TYR A 39 -3.56 -12.50 3.70
CA TYR A 39 -3.56 -11.23 2.99
C TYR A 39 -2.73 -10.17 3.72
N LEU A 40 -2.87 -10.05 5.04
CA LEU A 40 -2.11 -9.09 5.86
C LEU A 40 -0.61 -9.38 5.84
N PHE A 41 -0.24 -10.66 5.88
CA PHE A 41 1.16 -11.07 5.76
C PHE A 41 1.77 -10.68 4.41
N ASN A 42 1.09 -10.98 3.31
CA ASN A 42 1.52 -10.58 1.97
C ASN A 42 1.63 -9.07 1.82
N LEU A 43 0.69 -8.32 2.39
CA LEU A 43 0.72 -6.86 2.40
C LEU A 43 1.95 -6.34 3.16
N SER A 44 2.27 -6.91 4.33
CA SER A 44 3.48 -6.54 5.08
C SER A 44 4.77 -6.88 4.34
N ILE A 45 4.81 -7.99 3.60
CA ILE A 45 5.96 -8.35 2.75
C ILE A 45 6.12 -7.34 1.61
N SER A 46 5.02 -6.95 0.96
CA SER A 46 5.03 -5.92 -0.08
C SER A 46 5.54 -4.57 0.46
N ASP A 47 5.05 -4.18 1.64
CA ASP A 47 5.47 -2.95 2.32
C ASP A 47 6.97 -2.98 2.67
N LEU A 48 7.49 -4.08 3.21
CA LEU A 48 8.90 -4.23 3.50
C LEU A 48 9.77 -4.19 2.24
N ALA A 49 9.35 -4.85 1.16
CA ALA A 49 10.07 -4.82 -0.11
C ALA A 49 10.23 -3.39 -0.63
N PHE A 50 9.16 -2.60 -0.58
CA PHE A 50 9.19 -1.19 -0.95
C PHE A 50 10.07 -0.36 0.00
N LEU A 51 9.87 -0.47 1.31
CA LEU A 51 10.59 0.30 2.32
C LEU A 51 12.11 0.04 2.26
N CYS A 52 12.54 -1.19 1.96
CA CYS A 52 13.95 -1.51 1.77
C CYS A 52 14.59 -0.83 0.56
N THR A 53 13.80 -0.32 -0.39
CA THR A 53 14.32 0.47 -1.52
C THR A 53 14.51 1.95 -1.20
N LEU A 54 13.89 2.46 -0.14
CA LEU A 54 13.91 3.88 0.22
C LEU A 54 15.31 4.45 0.50
N PRO A 55 16.26 3.75 1.13
CA PRO A 55 17.60 4.30 1.34
C PRO A 55 18.30 4.74 0.05
N MET A 56 18.11 3.98 -1.05
CA MET A 56 18.66 4.35 -2.36
C MET A 56 18.01 5.63 -2.91
N LEU A 57 16.68 5.75 -2.77
CA LEU A 57 15.94 6.93 -3.18
C LEU A 57 16.30 8.16 -2.34
N ILE A 58 16.40 8.01 -1.02
CA ILE A 58 16.80 9.08 -0.09
C ILE A 58 18.15 9.64 -0.51
N ARG A 59 19.13 8.78 -0.75
CA ARG A 59 20.46 9.18 -1.21
C ARG A 59 20.41 9.87 -2.56
N SER A 60 19.65 9.33 -3.52
CA SER A 60 19.50 9.92 -4.84
C SER A 60 18.90 11.32 -4.78
N TYR A 61 17.85 11.54 -4.00
CA TYR A 61 17.22 12.85 -3.85
C TYR A 61 18.08 13.85 -3.08
N SER A 62 18.85 13.40 -2.08
CA SER A 62 19.75 14.25 -1.30
C SER A 62 20.90 14.76 -2.15
N HIS A 63 21.53 13.90 -2.95
CA HIS A 63 22.69 14.24 -3.76
C HIS A 63 22.33 14.70 -5.19
N GLY A 64 21.07 14.49 -5.62
CA GLY A 64 20.62 14.82 -6.98
C GLY A 64 21.22 13.92 -8.05
N LYS A 65 21.69 12.72 -7.69
CA LYS A 65 22.35 11.77 -8.58
C LYS A 65 22.02 10.34 -8.24
N TRP A 66 21.71 9.52 -9.26
CA TRP A 66 21.54 8.07 -9.14
C TRP A 66 22.84 7.36 -9.51
N ILE A 67 23.39 6.60 -8.60
CA ILE A 67 24.71 5.95 -8.76
C ILE A 67 24.63 4.42 -8.81
N TYR A 68 23.42 3.85 -8.76
CA TYR A 68 23.23 2.40 -8.59
C TYR A 68 23.01 1.64 -9.91
N GLY A 69 23.08 2.34 -11.06
CA GLY A 69 22.89 1.75 -12.38
C GLY A 69 21.42 1.53 -12.78
N ASP A 70 21.23 1.12 -14.04
CA ASP A 70 19.90 1.07 -14.67
C ASP A 70 19.03 -0.07 -14.13
N VAL A 71 19.62 -1.25 -13.88
CA VAL A 71 18.90 -2.41 -13.36
C VAL A 71 18.25 -2.09 -12.01
N LEU A 72 18.98 -1.45 -11.10
CA LEU A 72 18.45 -1.07 -9.81
C LEU A 72 17.45 0.09 -9.91
N CYS A 73 17.61 0.98 -10.90
CA CYS A 73 16.61 2.02 -11.17
C CYS A 73 15.28 1.39 -11.61
N ILE A 74 15.29 0.50 -12.59
CA ILE A 74 14.10 -0.18 -13.08
C ILE A 74 13.46 -1.01 -11.98
N SER A 75 14.26 -1.80 -11.26
CA SER A 75 13.77 -2.62 -10.13
C SER A 75 13.14 -1.78 -9.02
N ASN A 76 13.76 -0.66 -8.68
CA ASN A 76 13.21 0.26 -7.67
C ASN A 76 11.85 0.82 -8.11
N ARG A 77 11.73 1.24 -9.38
CA ARG A 77 10.47 1.75 -9.93
C ARG A 77 9.40 0.67 -9.99
N TYR A 78 9.78 -0.55 -10.37
CA TYR A 78 8.86 -1.69 -10.34
C TYR A 78 8.37 -1.97 -8.91
N VAL A 79 9.26 -2.11 -7.94
CA VAL A 79 8.89 -2.42 -6.54
C VAL A 79 7.99 -1.33 -5.95
N LEU A 80 8.26 -0.06 -6.25
CA LEU A 80 7.46 1.07 -5.81
C LEU A 80 6.01 0.97 -6.32
N HIS A 81 5.82 0.73 -7.62
CA HIS A 81 4.48 0.58 -8.19
C HIS A 81 3.83 -0.76 -7.79
N ALA A 82 4.60 -1.84 -7.70
CA ALA A 82 4.10 -3.12 -7.24
C ALA A 82 3.54 -3.03 -5.81
N ASN A 83 4.23 -2.36 -4.88
CA ASN A 83 3.72 -2.10 -3.54
C ASN A 83 2.39 -1.33 -3.58
N LEU A 84 2.30 -0.28 -4.40
CA LEU A 84 1.09 0.52 -4.51
C LEU A 84 -0.13 -0.35 -4.90
N TYR A 85 -0.02 -1.13 -5.98
CA TYR A 85 -1.15 -1.90 -6.51
C TYR A 85 -1.42 -3.20 -5.76
N THR A 86 -0.41 -3.87 -5.23
CA THR A 86 -0.63 -5.02 -4.32
C THR A 86 -1.32 -4.57 -3.05
N SER A 87 -0.97 -3.41 -2.48
CA SER A 87 -1.63 -2.85 -1.30
C SER A 87 -3.12 -2.60 -1.55
N ILE A 88 -3.46 -1.99 -2.68
CA ILE A 88 -4.86 -1.73 -3.07
C ILE A 88 -5.64 -3.05 -3.17
N LEU A 89 -5.10 -4.04 -3.85
CA LEU A 89 -5.78 -5.32 -4.06
C LEU A 89 -5.89 -6.13 -2.78
N PHE A 90 -4.84 -6.22 -1.97
CA PHE A 90 -4.92 -6.93 -0.67
C PHE A 90 -5.93 -6.27 0.27
N LEU A 91 -5.96 -4.94 0.37
CA LEU A 91 -6.96 -4.22 1.17
C LEU A 91 -8.39 -4.46 0.66
N THR A 92 -8.57 -4.58 -0.66
CA THR A 92 -9.85 -4.92 -1.27
C THR A 92 -10.30 -6.32 -0.86
N PHE A 93 -9.42 -7.33 -0.96
CA PHE A 93 -9.75 -8.70 -0.55
C PHE A 93 -9.95 -8.83 0.97
N ILE A 94 -9.22 -8.07 1.78
CA ILE A 94 -9.47 -7.99 3.23
C ILE A 94 -10.87 -7.43 3.50
N SER A 95 -11.34 -6.42 2.76
CA SER A 95 -12.70 -5.89 2.94
C SER A 95 -13.78 -6.90 2.58
N ILE A 96 -13.58 -7.70 1.51
CA ILE A 96 -14.47 -8.81 1.14
C ILE A 96 -14.49 -9.88 2.25
N ASP A 97 -13.34 -10.28 2.71
CA ASP A 97 -13.19 -11.29 3.76
C ASP A 97 -13.88 -10.88 5.07
N ARG A 98 -13.71 -9.62 5.47
CA ARG A 98 -14.39 -9.05 6.65
C ARG A 98 -15.91 -9.04 6.49
N TYR A 99 -16.42 -8.67 5.32
CA TYR A 99 -17.85 -8.71 5.05
C TYR A 99 -18.40 -10.15 5.16
N LEU A 100 -17.72 -11.13 4.57
CA LEU A 100 -18.14 -12.54 4.62
C LEU A 100 -18.14 -13.09 6.05
N LEU A 101 -17.10 -12.76 6.82
CA LEU A 101 -17.00 -13.17 8.23
C LEU A 101 -18.15 -12.60 9.07
N MET A 102 -18.54 -11.36 8.84
CA MET A 102 -19.63 -10.72 9.58
C MET A 102 -21.00 -11.24 9.18
N LYS A 103 -21.19 -11.54 7.89
CA LYS A 103 -22.46 -12.04 7.37
C LYS A 103 -22.71 -13.51 7.73
N HIS A 104 -21.65 -14.33 7.76
CA HIS A 104 -21.71 -15.76 7.99
C HIS A 104 -20.76 -16.22 9.12
N PRO A 105 -20.97 -15.80 10.37
CA PRO A 105 -20.02 -16.03 11.46
C PRO A 105 -19.84 -17.52 11.82
N PHE A 106 -20.83 -18.37 11.48
CA PHE A 106 -20.82 -19.81 11.81
C PHE A 106 -20.61 -20.70 10.57
N ARG A 107 -20.48 -20.14 9.39
CA ARG A 107 -20.35 -20.91 8.15
C ARG A 107 -19.21 -20.34 7.32
N GLU A 108 -18.15 -21.11 7.19
CA GLU A 108 -16.98 -20.73 6.40
C GLU A 108 -17.34 -20.71 4.90
N HIS A 109 -17.25 -19.52 4.30
CA HIS A 109 -17.42 -19.37 2.87
C HIS A 109 -16.17 -19.89 2.16
N PHE A 110 -16.30 -20.47 0.95
CA PHE A 110 -15.15 -21.04 0.24
C PHE A 110 -14.00 -20.06 0.02
N LEU A 111 -14.30 -18.76 -0.16
CA LEU A 111 -13.29 -17.70 -0.28
C LEU A 111 -12.48 -17.44 1.00
N GLN A 112 -12.97 -17.90 2.17
CA GLN A 112 -12.29 -17.76 3.46
C GLN A 112 -11.36 -18.94 3.77
N ARG A 113 -11.36 -19.97 2.93
CA ARG A 113 -10.44 -21.10 3.08
C ARG A 113 -9.01 -20.68 2.80
N LYS A 114 -8.09 -21.22 3.56
CA LYS A 114 -6.66 -20.94 3.48
C LYS A 114 -6.10 -21.15 2.06
N GLU A 115 -6.50 -22.23 1.41
CA GLU A 115 -6.05 -22.61 0.06
C GLU A 115 -6.45 -21.55 -0.97
N PHE A 116 -7.67 -21.04 -0.90
CA PHE A 116 -8.15 -19.97 -1.76
C PHE A 116 -7.44 -18.64 -1.48
N ALA A 117 -7.17 -18.32 -0.21
CA ALA A 117 -6.44 -17.11 0.14
C ALA A 117 -5.01 -17.14 -0.41
N ILE A 118 -4.33 -18.28 -0.39
CA ILE A 118 -3.02 -18.46 -1.01
C ILE A 118 -3.12 -18.28 -2.53
N LEU A 119 -4.10 -18.93 -3.17
CA LEU A 119 -4.31 -18.82 -4.61
C LEU A 119 -4.59 -17.35 -5.04
N ILE A 120 -5.47 -16.66 -4.33
CA ILE A 120 -5.79 -15.25 -4.56
C ILE A 120 -4.52 -14.39 -4.37
N SER A 121 -3.73 -14.64 -3.34
CA SER A 121 -2.48 -13.90 -3.10
C SER A 121 -1.49 -14.07 -4.26
N LEU A 122 -1.32 -15.31 -4.74
CA LEU A 122 -0.48 -15.58 -5.92
C LEU A 122 -1.04 -14.88 -7.17
N ALA A 123 -2.36 -14.94 -7.38
CA ALA A 123 -3.02 -14.26 -8.50
C ALA A 123 -2.83 -12.74 -8.44
N ILE A 124 -2.88 -12.11 -7.26
CA ILE A 124 -2.61 -10.68 -7.08
C ILE A 124 -1.17 -10.34 -7.50
N TRP A 125 -0.18 -11.11 -7.04
CA TRP A 125 1.22 -10.88 -7.43
C TRP A 125 1.44 -11.02 -8.93
N VAL A 126 0.86 -12.03 -9.56
CA VAL A 126 0.94 -12.23 -11.02
C VAL A 126 0.23 -11.10 -11.76
N LEU A 127 -1.00 -10.75 -11.35
CA LEU A 127 -1.78 -9.69 -11.99
C LEU A 127 -1.04 -8.33 -11.95
N VAL A 128 -0.55 -7.94 -10.78
CA VAL A 128 0.19 -6.69 -10.61
C VAL A 128 1.48 -6.70 -11.43
N THR A 129 2.18 -7.83 -11.51
CA THR A 129 3.38 -7.96 -12.36
C THR A 129 3.01 -7.75 -13.83
N LEU A 130 1.92 -8.37 -14.31
CA LEU A 130 1.46 -8.21 -15.69
C LEU A 130 1.02 -6.76 -16.00
N GLU A 131 0.34 -6.11 -15.06
CA GLU A 131 -0.06 -4.71 -15.19
C GLU A 131 1.14 -3.75 -15.27
N LEU A 132 2.26 -4.10 -14.62
CA LEU A 132 3.45 -3.27 -14.57
C LEU A 132 4.48 -3.58 -15.66
N LEU A 133 4.36 -4.67 -16.41
CA LEU A 133 5.27 -4.97 -17.52
C LEU A 133 5.41 -3.81 -18.54
N PRO A 134 4.33 -3.11 -18.93
CA PRO A 134 4.44 -2.00 -19.88
C PRO A 134 5.19 -0.78 -19.35
N ILE A 135 5.48 -0.70 -18.03
CA ILE A 135 6.26 0.40 -17.48
C ILE A 135 7.75 0.30 -17.88
N LEU A 136 8.24 -0.91 -18.13
CA LEU A 136 9.65 -1.16 -18.44
C LEU A 136 10.16 -0.38 -19.66
N PRO A 137 9.49 -0.42 -20.83
CA PRO A 137 9.89 0.39 -21.99
C PRO A 137 9.59 1.89 -21.83
N LEU A 138 8.70 2.27 -20.89
CA LEU A 138 8.38 3.68 -20.64
C LEU A 138 9.39 4.36 -19.71
N ILE A 139 10.12 3.61 -18.90
CA ILE A 139 11.29 4.07 -18.17
C ILE A 139 12.46 4.07 -19.15
N ASN A 140 12.71 5.21 -19.81
CA ASN A 140 13.80 5.30 -20.76
C ASN A 140 15.13 5.52 -20.01
N PRO A 141 16.03 4.52 -19.98
CA PRO A 141 17.36 4.69 -19.39
C PRO A 141 18.25 5.63 -20.20
N ASP A 142 17.96 5.85 -21.49
CA ASP A 142 18.77 6.73 -22.37
C ASP A 142 18.61 8.23 -22.05
N LEU A 143 17.54 8.63 -21.36
CA LEU A 143 17.47 9.95 -20.73
C LEU A 143 18.34 10.04 -19.47
N ALA A 144 18.74 8.92 -18.92
CA ALA A 144 19.91 8.76 -18.08
C ALA A 144 21.22 8.71 -18.90
N ALA A 145 21.20 8.98 -20.21
CA ALA A 145 22.37 8.93 -21.10
C ALA A 145 23.47 9.94 -20.72
N ASN A 146 23.20 10.85 -19.82
CA ASN A 146 24.21 11.57 -19.04
C ASN A 146 24.44 10.95 -17.64
N GLY A 147 23.97 9.71 -17.40
CA GLY A 147 24.34 8.86 -16.25
C GLY A 147 23.93 9.35 -14.87
N THR A 148 22.89 10.19 -14.72
CA THR A 148 22.72 10.89 -13.45
C THR A 148 21.38 10.79 -12.75
N ASN A 149 20.27 10.39 -13.40
CA ASN A 149 18.96 10.42 -12.72
C ASN A 149 18.08 9.21 -13.05
N CYS A 150 17.60 8.51 -12.02
CA CYS A 150 16.53 7.54 -12.11
C CYS A 150 15.18 8.26 -12.12
N ILE A 151 14.66 8.56 -13.33
CA ILE A 151 13.42 9.33 -13.52
C ILE A 151 12.22 8.38 -13.62
N ASP A 152 11.10 8.79 -13.03
CA ASP A 152 9.84 8.06 -13.11
C ASP A 152 9.20 8.20 -14.51
N TYR A 153 8.45 7.17 -14.95
CA TYR A 153 7.78 7.16 -16.26
C TYR A 153 6.79 8.34 -16.45
N ALA A 154 6.22 8.87 -15.36
CA ALA A 154 5.40 10.07 -15.40
C ALA A 154 6.18 11.33 -15.85
N SER A 155 7.50 11.32 -15.77
CA SER A 155 8.38 12.42 -16.13
C SER A 155 9.38 12.08 -17.25
N SER A 156 9.37 10.84 -17.76
CA SER A 156 10.24 10.35 -18.85
C SER A 156 9.42 9.70 -19.98
N GLY A 157 10.07 9.35 -21.06
CA GLY A 157 9.48 8.66 -22.21
C GLY A 157 8.45 9.48 -22.99
N ASP A 158 7.77 8.80 -23.93
CA ASP A 158 6.70 9.40 -24.73
C ASP A 158 5.46 9.71 -23.88
N PRO A 159 5.01 10.98 -23.80
CA PRO A 159 3.89 11.37 -22.97
C PRO A 159 2.55 10.77 -23.41
N HIS A 160 2.34 10.53 -24.70
CA HIS A 160 1.08 9.99 -25.21
C HIS A 160 0.87 8.54 -24.77
N ASN A 161 1.85 7.67 -24.99
CA ASN A 161 1.81 6.27 -24.57
C ASN A 161 1.79 6.14 -23.05
N SER A 162 2.57 6.99 -22.35
CA SER A 162 2.57 7.04 -20.88
C SER A 162 1.21 7.44 -20.32
N LEU A 163 0.49 8.36 -20.97
CA LEU A 163 -0.83 8.80 -20.52
C LEU A 163 -1.87 7.69 -20.68
N ILE A 164 -1.92 7.04 -21.84
CA ILE A 164 -2.85 5.93 -22.10
C ILE A 164 -2.63 4.82 -21.06
N TYR A 165 -1.38 4.41 -20.88
CA TYR A 165 -1.02 3.40 -19.88
C TYR A 165 -1.42 3.82 -18.46
N SER A 166 -1.08 5.05 -18.07
CA SER A 166 -1.39 5.57 -16.74
C SER A 166 -2.89 5.68 -16.47
N MET A 167 -3.69 6.04 -17.48
CA MET A 167 -5.15 6.07 -17.36
C MET A 167 -5.74 4.67 -17.21
N CYS A 168 -5.27 3.70 -18.01
CA CYS A 168 -5.67 2.29 -17.86
C CYS A 168 -5.32 1.76 -16.47
N LEU A 169 -4.12 2.02 -16.02
CA LEU A 169 -3.65 1.60 -14.70
C LEU A 169 -4.42 2.27 -13.55
N THR A 170 -4.79 3.55 -13.71
CA THR A 170 -5.65 4.26 -12.75
C THR A 170 -7.04 3.66 -12.70
N PHE A 171 -7.61 3.32 -13.85
CA PHE A 171 -8.96 2.77 -13.90
C PHE A 171 -9.01 1.34 -13.37
N LEU A 172 -8.16 0.45 -13.89
CA LEU A 172 -8.15 -0.97 -13.53
C LEU A 172 -7.51 -1.24 -12.17
N GLY A 173 -6.36 -0.64 -11.91
CA GLY A 173 -5.57 -0.91 -10.71
C GLY A 173 -5.99 -0.09 -9.47
N PHE A 174 -6.71 1.01 -9.64
CA PHE A 174 -7.11 1.87 -8.52
C PHE A 174 -8.62 2.08 -8.43
N LEU A 175 -9.29 2.59 -9.48
CA LEU A 175 -10.69 3.00 -9.37
C LEU A 175 -11.63 1.81 -9.17
N ILE A 176 -11.47 0.72 -9.91
CA ILE A 176 -12.29 -0.49 -9.76
C ILE A 176 -12.09 -1.11 -8.36
N PRO A 177 -10.87 -1.39 -7.87
CA PRO A 177 -10.66 -1.88 -6.50
C PRO A 177 -11.23 -0.94 -5.43
N LEU A 178 -11.09 0.37 -5.59
CA LEU A 178 -11.65 1.34 -4.67
C LEU A 178 -13.18 1.25 -4.60
N LEU A 179 -13.86 1.16 -5.75
CA LEU A 179 -15.32 1.02 -5.79
C LEU A 179 -15.78 -0.29 -5.14
N VAL A 180 -15.08 -1.40 -5.41
CA VAL A 180 -15.36 -2.70 -4.77
C VAL A 180 -15.19 -2.59 -3.26
N MET A 181 -14.10 -2.00 -2.79
CA MET A 181 -13.83 -1.79 -1.37
C MET A 181 -14.92 -0.93 -0.71
N CYS A 182 -15.28 0.20 -1.31
CA CYS A 182 -16.36 1.06 -0.83
C CYS A 182 -17.71 0.34 -0.77
N PHE A 183 -18.02 -0.49 -1.77
CA PHE A 183 -19.25 -1.28 -1.79
C PHE A 183 -19.30 -2.25 -0.60
N PHE A 184 -18.25 -3.02 -0.34
CA PHE A 184 -18.24 -3.98 0.77
C PHE A 184 -18.26 -3.28 2.12
N TYR A 185 -17.54 -2.17 2.29
CA TYR A 185 -17.60 -1.39 3.51
C TYR A 185 -18.97 -0.75 3.76
N PHE A 186 -19.64 -0.29 2.71
CA PHE A 186 -21.03 0.16 2.81
C PHE A 186 -21.97 -0.98 3.26
N LYS A 187 -21.79 -2.19 2.70
CA LYS A 187 -22.55 -3.38 3.13
C LYS A 187 -22.28 -3.74 4.59
N ILE A 188 -21.03 -3.67 5.04
CA ILE A 188 -20.67 -3.86 6.45
C ILE A 188 -21.38 -2.84 7.35
N ALA A 189 -21.34 -1.57 6.97
CA ALA A 189 -21.98 -0.50 7.74
C ALA A 189 -23.50 -0.70 7.86
N LEU A 190 -24.18 -1.08 6.76
CA LEU A 190 -25.61 -1.38 6.78
C LEU A 190 -25.92 -2.58 7.67
N PHE A 191 -25.13 -3.65 7.57
CA PHE A 191 -25.30 -4.85 8.38
C PHE A 191 -25.16 -4.56 9.88
N LEU A 192 -24.14 -3.82 10.26
CA LEU A 192 -23.92 -3.41 11.65
C LEU A 192 -25.03 -2.53 12.18
N LYS A 193 -25.51 -1.56 11.39
CA LYS A 193 -26.62 -0.70 11.74
C LYS A 193 -27.91 -1.48 11.97
N GLN A 194 -28.20 -2.46 11.10
CA GLN A 194 -29.38 -3.32 11.24
C GLN A 194 -29.30 -4.19 12.50
N ARG A 195 -28.14 -4.76 12.77
CA ARG A 195 -27.94 -5.62 13.94
C ARG A 195 -27.98 -4.85 15.25
N SER A 196 -27.44 -3.63 15.29
CA SER A 196 -27.53 -2.73 16.45
C SER A 196 -28.98 -2.33 16.79
N ARG A 197 -29.85 -2.22 15.78
CA ARG A 197 -31.28 -1.95 16.00
C ARG A 197 -32.06 -3.16 16.55
N GLN A 198 -31.64 -4.38 16.20
CA GLN A 198 -32.30 -5.61 16.63
C GLN A 198 -31.91 -6.05 18.04
N LEU A 199 -30.69 -5.76 18.46
CA LEU A 199 -30.16 -6.04 19.77
C LEU A 199 -30.26 -4.73 20.58
N ALA A 200 -31.29 -4.59 21.40
CA ALA A 200 -31.53 -3.44 22.29
C ALA A 200 -30.41 -3.19 23.34
N THR A 201 -29.36 -4.00 23.32
CA THR A 201 -28.14 -3.84 24.10
C THR A 201 -27.03 -3.33 23.19
N ALA A 202 -26.40 -2.23 23.60
CA ALA A 202 -25.23 -1.66 22.93
C ALA A 202 -24.09 -2.67 22.90
N LEU A 203 -24.08 -3.55 21.89
CA LEU A 203 -22.86 -4.29 21.56
C LEU A 203 -21.80 -3.27 21.13
N PRO A 204 -20.52 -3.46 21.46
CA PRO A 204 -19.43 -2.56 21.06
C PRO A 204 -19.11 -2.71 19.56
N LEU A 205 -20.12 -2.48 18.71
CA LEU A 205 -20.03 -2.52 17.24
C LEU A 205 -19.45 -1.22 16.66
N GLU A 206 -19.33 -0.19 17.49
CA GLU A 206 -18.79 1.11 17.08
C GLU A 206 -17.31 1.02 16.70
N LYS A 207 -16.50 0.23 17.43
CA LYS A 207 -15.06 0.10 17.15
C LYS A 207 -14.76 -0.51 15.78
N PRO A 208 -15.31 -1.67 15.36
CA PRO A 208 -15.10 -2.23 14.05
C PRO A 208 -15.57 -1.30 12.93
N LEU A 209 -16.71 -0.65 13.09
CA LEU A 209 -17.25 0.28 12.11
C LEU A 209 -16.35 1.52 11.95
N THR A 210 -15.90 2.10 13.04
CA THR A 210 -15.01 3.27 13.02
C THR A 210 -13.69 2.94 12.33
N LEU A 211 -13.07 1.81 12.64
CA LEU A 211 -11.82 1.36 12.00
C LEU A 211 -11.99 1.14 10.50
N VAL A 212 -13.11 0.58 10.08
CA VAL A 212 -13.46 0.37 8.68
C VAL A 212 -13.59 1.70 7.94
N ILE A 213 -14.35 2.64 8.50
CA ILE A 213 -14.52 3.98 7.92
C ILE A 213 -13.17 4.70 7.84
N MET A 214 -12.36 4.65 8.89
CA MET A 214 -11.02 5.24 8.91
C MET A 214 -10.14 4.65 7.83
N ALA A 215 -10.16 3.32 7.63
CA ALA A 215 -9.37 2.66 6.59
C ALA A 215 -9.74 3.17 5.19
N VAL A 216 -11.04 3.28 4.86
CA VAL A 216 -11.50 3.81 3.57
C VAL A 216 -11.11 5.28 3.39
N VAL A 217 -11.33 6.10 4.41
CA VAL A 217 -11.01 7.54 4.35
C VAL A 217 -9.50 7.73 4.14
N ILE A 218 -8.67 7.07 4.93
CA ILE A 218 -7.21 7.18 4.83
C ILE A 218 -6.75 6.67 3.46
N PHE A 219 -7.24 5.52 3.02
CA PHE A 219 -6.94 4.99 1.70
C PHE A 219 -7.28 6.00 0.59
N SER A 220 -8.50 6.54 0.60
CA SER A 220 -8.95 7.51 -0.41
C SER A 220 -8.11 8.79 -0.39
N VAL A 221 -7.82 9.31 0.80
CA VAL A 221 -7.05 10.55 0.98
C VAL A 221 -5.59 10.37 0.56
N LEU A 222 -5.00 9.20 0.79
CA LEU A 222 -3.60 8.96 0.45
C LEU A 222 -3.38 8.64 -1.04
N PHE A 223 -4.26 7.83 -1.63
CA PHE A 223 -4.04 7.34 -3.00
C PHE A 223 -4.65 8.21 -4.09
N THR A 224 -5.81 8.82 -3.86
CA THR A 224 -6.51 9.61 -4.88
C THR A 224 -5.68 10.79 -5.39
N PRO A 225 -5.08 11.64 -4.52
CA PRO A 225 -4.27 12.76 -4.99
C PRO A 225 -3.09 12.32 -5.86
N TYR A 226 -2.44 11.23 -5.51
CA TYR A 226 -1.32 10.70 -6.27
C TYR A 226 -1.74 10.27 -7.69
N HIS A 227 -2.85 9.50 -7.82
CA HIS A 227 -3.32 9.03 -9.12
C HIS A 227 -3.78 10.19 -10.02
N ILE A 228 -4.45 11.19 -9.44
CA ILE A 228 -4.86 12.39 -10.17
C ILE A 228 -3.61 13.14 -10.65
N MET A 229 -2.69 13.46 -9.74
CA MET A 229 -1.52 14.26 -10.07
C MET A 229 -0.53 13.56 -11.00
N ARG A 230 -0.45 12.22 -10.96
CA ARG A 230 0.32 11.44 -11.92
C ARG A 230 -0.21 11.63 -13.35
N ASN A 231 -1.52 11.48 -13.55
CA ASN A 231 -2.14 11.66 -14.86
C ASN A 231 -2.04 13.12 -15.34
N VAL A 232 -2.28 14.09 -14.46
CA VAL A 232 -2.10 15.53 -14.76
C VAL A 232 -0.65 15.83 -15.13
N ARG A 233 0.33 15.25 -14.41
CA ARG A 233 1.76 15.42 -14.72
C ARG A 233 2.11 14.89 -16.11
N ILE A 234 1.61 13.71 -16.49
CA ILE A 234 1.85 13.14 -17.83
C ILE A 234 1.16 13.98 -18.90
N ALA A 235 -0.12 14.34 -18.70
CA ALA A 235 -0.88 15.18 -19.63
C ALA A 235 -0.22 16.54 -19.86
N SER A 236 0.34 17.15 -18.83
CA SER A 236 1.04 18.44 -18.95
C SER A 236 2.28 18.39 -19.84
N ARG A 237 2.80 17.22 -20.17
CA ARG A 237 3.96 17.03 -21.05
C ARG A 237 3.59 16.92 -22.54
N LEU A 238 2.29 16.84 -22.86
CA LEU A 238 1.82 16.88 -24.25
C LEU A 238 2.17 18.22 -24.91
N GLU A 239 2.30 18.22 -26.24
CA GLU A 239 2.73 19.36 -27.04
C GLU A 239 1.91 20.63 -26.74
N GLU A 240 0.60 20.48 -26.59
CA GLU A 240 -0.36 21.58 -26.34
C GLU A 240 -0.06 22.37 -25.04
N TRP A 241 0.62 21.76 -24.07
CA TRP A 241 0.88 22.34 -22.75
C TRP A 241 2.35 22.68 -22.51
N LYS A 242 3.25 22.35 -23.44
CA LYS A 242 4.71 22.59 -23.29
C LYS A 242 5.09 24.05 -23.12
N GLU A 243 4.34 24.97 -23.70
CA GLU A 243 4.67 26.40 -23.67
C GLU A 243 4.51 27.05 -22.29
N TYR A 244 3.74 26.44 -21.39
CA TYR A 244 3.44 26.98 -20.07
C TYR A 244 4.44 26.50 -19.02
N GLN A 245 5.68 26.98 -19.05
CA GLN A 245 6.74 26.55 -18.13
C GLN A 245 6.37 26.71 -16.65
N CYS A 246 5.74 27.83 -16.26
CA CYS A 246 5.32 28.06 -14.87
C CYS A 246 4.31 26.99 -14.42
N THR A 247 3.34 26.68 -15.25
CA THR A 247 2.33 25.63 -14.99
C THR A 247 2.99 24.24 -14.85
N GLN A 248 4.00 23.93 -15.68
CA GLN A 248 4.76 22.67 -15.60
C GLN A 248 5.48 22.53 -14.25
N VAL A 249 6.09 23.60 -13.75
CA VAL A 249 6.78 23.58 -12.44
C VAL A 249 5.78 23.37 -11.31
N VAL A 250 4.63 24.04 -11.34
CA VAL A 250 3.58 23.91 -10.33
C VAL A 250 3.02 22.48 -10.30
N ILE A 251 2.64 21.93 -11.46
CA ILE A 251 2.11 20.56 -11.58
C ILE A 251 3.13 19.53 -11.08
N ASN A 252 4.39 19.68 -11.49
CA ASN A 252 5.46 18.79 -11.04
C ASN A 252 5.66 18.86 -9.51
N SER A 253 5.55 20.06 -8.93
CA SER A 253 5.67 20.25 -7.48
C SER A 253 4.53 19.54 -6.72
N PHE A 254 3.30 19.68 -7.19
CA PHE A 254 2.15 18.94 -6.61
C PHE A 254 2.32 17.42 -6.76
N TYR A 255 2.75 16.94 -7.92
CA TYR A 255 3.04 15.53 -8.13
C TYR A 255 4.09 15.00 -7.14
N ILE A 256 5.17 15.76 -6.94
CA ILE A 256 6.23 15.43 -5.98
C ILE A 256 5.69 15.35 -4.54
N VAL A 257 4.79 16.25 -4.16
CA VAL A 257 4.19 16.29 -2.81
C VAL A 257 3.26 15.09 -2.58
N THR A 258 2.52 14.66 -3.59
CA THR A 258 1.57 13.55 -3.46
C THR A 258 2.22 12.16 -3.41
N ARG A 259 3.45 12.01 -3.87
CA ARG A 259 4.16 10.72 -3.90
C ARG A 259 4.38 10.11 -2.51
N PRO A 260 5.03 10.76 -1.55
CA PRO A 260 5.20 10.19 -0.22
C PRO A 260 3.87 10.01 0.51
N LEU A 261 2.84 10.81 0.24
CA LEU A 261 1.52 10.59 0.81
C LEU A 261 0.93 9.22 0.41
N ALA A 262 1.05 8.85 -0.87
CA ALA A 262 0.59 7.54 -1.33
C ALA A 262 1.35 6.39 -0.66
N PHE A 263 2.65 6.55 -0.45
CA PHE A 263 3.50 5.53 0.15
C PHE A 263 3.46 5.48 1.68
N LEU A 264 2.95 6.53 2.33
CA LEU A 264 2.68 6.56 3.77
C LEU A 264 1.76 5.41 4.21
N ASN A 265 0.95 4.87 3.29
CA ASN A 265 0.14 3.68 3.52
C ASN A 265 0.96 2.51 4.07
N SER A 266 2.14 2.24 3.53
CA SER A 266 3.04 1.16 3.98
C SER A 266 3.53 1.35 5.42
N THR A 267 3.58 2.59 5.90
CA THR A 267 3.94 2.93 7.28
C THR A 267 2.74 2.86 8.23
N ILE A 268 1.54 3.16 7.73
CA ILE A 268 0.30 3.15 8.53
C ILE A 268 -0.28 1.74 8.65
N ASN A 269 -0.11 0.88 7.66
CA ASN A 269 -0.65 -0.47 7.65
C ASN A 269 -0.40 -1.28 8.94
N PRO A 270 0.79 -1.31 9.54
CA PRO A 270 1.03 -2.01 10.81
C PRO A 270 0.12 -1.56 11.95
N VAL A 271 -0.22 -0.27 12.00
CA VAL A 271 -1.14 0.28 12.99
C VAL A 271 -2.54 -0.31 12.81
N PHE A 272 -3.02 -0.40 11.56
CA PHE A 272 -4.30 -1.04 11.26
C PHE A 272 -4.30 -2.52 11.62
N TYR A 273 -3.24 -3.26 11.35
CA TYR A 273 -3.14 -4.68 11.72
C TYR A 273 -3.22 -4.89 13.21
N PHE A 274 -2.57 -4.02 13.97
CA PHE A 274 -2.60 -4.05 15.42
C PHE A 274 -3.98 -3.68 15.98
N LEU A 275 -4.67 -2.73 15.38
CA LEU A 275 -6.00 -2.28 15.82
C LEU A 275 -7.13 -3.24 15.40
N LEU A 276 -7.05 -3.82 14.19
CA LEU A 276 -8.05 -4.72 13.63
C LEU A 276 -7.90 -6.17 14.12
N GLY A 277 -6.70 -6.56 14.51
CA GLY A 277 -6.35 -7.92 14.92
C GLY A 277 -6.36 -8.07 16.43
N ASP A 278 -7.53 -8.09 17.10
CA ASP A 278 -7.58 -8.30 18.56
C ASP A 278 -6.80 -9.54 18.99
N HIS A 279 -6.95 -10.64 18.27
CA HIS A 279 -6.19 -11.85 18.52
C HIS A 279 -4.68 -11.70 18.27
N PHE A 280 -4.28 -11.00 17.23
CA PHE A 280 -2.87 -10.70 16.93
C PHE A 280 -2.27 -9.81 18.03
N ARG A 281 -2.99 -8.78 18.44
CA ARG A 281 -2.58 -7.87 19.52
C ARG A 281 -2.38 -8.60 20.84
N GLU A 282 -3.35 -9.42 21.26
CA GLU A 282 -3.27 -10.19 22.51
C GLU A 282 -2.11 -11.19 22.48
N MET A 283 -1.94 -11.88 21.37
CA MET A 283 -0.85 -12.84 21.18
C MET A 283 0.52 -12.16 21.23
N LEU A 284 0.69 -11.04 20.53
CA LEU A 284 1.95 -10.28 20.53
C LEU A 284 2.25 -9.74 21.94
N MET A 285 1.26 -9.14 22.59
CA MET A 285 1.42 -8.58 23.94
C MET A 285 1.71 -9.66 24.98
N SER A 286 1.11 -10.84 24.88
CA SER A 286 1.39 -11.96 25.80
C SER A 286 2.83 -12.46 25.68
N LYS A 287 3.35 -12.58 24.43
CA LYS A 287 4.75 -12.98 24.21
C LYS A 287 5.75 -11.91 24.65
N LEU A 288 5.45 -10.64 24.38
CA LEU A 288 6.31 -9.53 24.85
C LEU A 288 6.38 -9.50 26.38
N ARG A 289 5.24 -9.69 27.07
CA ARG A 289 5.22 -9.78 28.56
C ARG A 289 5.99 -10.99 29.07
N TYR A 290 5.90 -12.13 28.39
CA TYR A 290 6.67 -13.32 28.77
C TYR A 290 8.18 -13.09 28.63
N GLN A 291 8.63 -12.53 27.50
CA GLN A 291 10.03 -12.20 27.29
C GLN A 291 10.54 -11.13 28.27
N TRP A 292 9.73 -10.12 28.56
CA TRP A 292 10.08 -9.11 29.54
C TRP A 292 10.27 -9.71 30.95
N LYS A 293 9.37 -10.58 31.38
CA LYS A 293 9.52 -11.31 32.64
C LYS A 293 10.77 -12.17 32.67
N PHE A 294 11.07 -12.85 31.59
CA PHE A 294 12.27 -13.66 31.44
C PHE A 294 13.55 -12.80 31.57
N LEU A 295 13.62 -11.69 30.85
CA LEU A 295 14.76 -10.77 30.92
C LEU A 295 14.93 -10.11 32.28
N THR A 296 13.83 -9.80 32.97
CA THR A 296 13.88 -9.22 34.33
C THR A 296 14.23 -10.25 35.41
N SER A 297 13.95 -11.54 35.16
CA SER A 297 14.36 -12.63 36.06
C SER A 297 15.87 -12.92 36.00
N PHE A 298 16.56 -12.63 34.90
CA PHE A 298 18.02 -12.74 34.78
C PHE A 298 18.78 -11.56 35.43
N ARG A 299 18.07 -10.48 35.79
CA ARG A 299 18.66 -9.30 36.42
C ARG A 299 18.57 -9.33 37.96
N ARG A 300 17.98 -10.36 38.52
CA ARG A 300 17.98 -10.67 39.96
C ARG A 300 18.86 -11.88 40.22
#